data_80b9a95e530549f3cf2432c1f88f710e
#
_entry.id   80b9a95e530549f3cf2432c1f88f710e
#
_cell.length_a   1.000
_cell.length_b   1.000
_cell.length_c   1.000
_cell.angle_alpha   90.00
_cell.angle_beta   90.00
_cell.angle_gamma   90.00
#
_symmetry.space_group_name_H-M   'P 1'
#
loop_
_entity.id
_entity.type
_entity.pdbx_description
1 polymer ?
#
loop_
_entity_poly.entity_id
_entity_poly.type
_entity_poly.pdbx_seq_one_letter_code
_entity_poly.pdbx_strand_id
1 'polypeptide(L)'
;MKKKTVKLVSAVVVLGVLCAAYEGVNFYVTSQEEKETEENDTSVDLVSLEADDITSVSFTADQNEVEFDKKDDSWTEKSDANFPVNQDTVDSAVKGVASLTADQEISDVEDMSQYDLDNPQNTITLTTADGDTSLQIGMESSNNQYYVKKEDDDKNVYLVSSSSIEPFMGTLYDFAESGTFPSVTSATITDVKVDKENSYEITQDADNLFWNVSDGKTTEKADTTKAGTVTSAIGSLAYDKFVDYNCTDDSKYGFDDPYAVITVKYTEDEQETQTVEKTLTIYVGDETGDDRYVKVDDSKEVYTITKDSLTDILDSTMSDFYNLTVSYVSSNDLDSLEVQSADGDHTINIVTETVKAEDEDTTDESSTETSDESSTDTDSSDESSSDDEEETTTTTYKLDGEDLDESTFTTFYNKLINMTAQERLTEEYTPEGDPAYTFIFKDTDGKETTVKYYEYDTNFYAAVVEDKVYLVNKMNVKDLDEAYQKMVNPDTEDAEESTSDTATEEN
;
A
#
# COMPACT_ATOMS: atom_id res chain seq x y z
N MET A 1 -6.72 -37.60 60.78
CA MET A 1 -7.60 -36.85 59.86
C MET A 1 -8.17 -35.53 60.42
N LYS A 2 -8.28 -35.33 61.72
CA LYS A 2 -8.94 -34.13 62.34
C LYS A 2 -8.16 -32.81 62.21
N LYS A 3 -6.81 -32.80 62.06
CA LYS A 3 -6.01 -31.58 61.98
C LYS A 3 -5.98 -30.91 60.57
N LYS A 4 -6.25 -31.66 59.48
CA LYS A 4 -6.29 -31.10 58.12
C LYS A 4 -7.65 -30.43 57.87
N THR A 5 -8.74 -30.96 58.39
CA THR A 5 -10.10 -30.43 58.23
C THR A 5 -10.25 -29.09 58.97
N VAL A 6 -9.66 -28.89 60.15
CA VAL A 6 -9.70 -27.64 60.89
C VAL A 6 -8.92 -26.53 60.18
N LYS A 7 -7.79 -26.84 59.53
CA LYS A 7 -7.02 -25.89 58.73
C LYS A 7 -7.78 -25.46 57.45
N LEU A 8 -8.53 -26.37 56.85
CA LEU A 8 -9.32 -26.05 55.66
C LEU A 8 -10.51 -25.16 56.03
N VAL A 9 -11.20 -25.47 57.13
CA VAL A 9 -12.32 -24.63 57.59
C VAL A 9 -11.86 -23.24 58.01
N SER A 10 -10.71 -23.11 58.71
CA SER A 10 -10.17 -21.78 59.06
C SER A 10 -9.75 -20.99 57.79
N ALA A 11 -9.21 -21.63 56.74
CA ALA A 11 -8.83 -20.95 55.52
C ALA A 11 -10.08 -20.42 54.77
N VAL A 12 -11.16 -21.18 54.72
CA VAL A 12 -12.43 -20.75 54.13
C VAL A 12 -13.07 -19.59 54.90
N VAL A 13 -13.01 -19.61 56.24
CA VAL A 13 -13.55 -18.50 57.05
C VAL A 13 -12.69 -17.23 56.85
N VAL A 14 -11.37 -17.32 56.77
CA VAL A 14 -10.48 -16.20 56.49
C VAL A 14 -10.75 -15.62 55.07
N LEU A 15 -10.92 -16.50 54.08
CA LEU A 15 -11.27 -16.06 52.72
C LEU A 15 -12.63 -15.36 52.70
N GLY A 16 -13.63 -15.86 53.37
CA GLY A 16 -14.94 -15.23 53.48
C GLY A 16 -14.88 -13.85 54.14
N VAL A 17 -14.06 -13.68 55.18
CA VAL A 17 -13.82 -12.35 55.83
C VAL A 17 -13.09 -11.38 54.91
N LEU A 18 -12.12 -11.89 54.14
CA LEU A 18 -11.41 -11.06 53.13
C LEU A 18 -12.30 -10.64 51.97
N CYS A 19 -13.19 -11.51 51.49
CA CYS A 19 -14.18 -11.14 50.46
C CYS A 19 -15.18 -10.11 51.00
N ALA A 20 -15.69 -10.27 52.21
CA ALA A 20 -16.60 -9.29 52.81
C ALA A 20 -15.91 -7.94 53.09
N ALA A 21 -14.65 -7.95 53.49
CA ALA A 21 -13.88 -6.72 53.64
C ALA A 21 -13.61 -6.03 52.30
N TYR A 22 -13.31 -6.80 51.25
CA TYR A 22 -13.12 -6.28 49.87
C TYR A 22 -14.43 -5.68 49.34
N GLU A 23 -15.53 -6.37 49.47
CA GLU A 23 -16.86 -5.85 49.07
C GLU A 23 -17.23 -4.56 49.85
N GLY A 24 -16.92 -4.53 51.13
CA GLY A 24 -17.18 -3.34 51.99
C GLY A 24 -16.29 -2.15 51.60
N VAL A 25 -15.02 -2.38 51.28
CA VAL A 25 -14.13 -1.31 50.78
C VAL A 25 -14.54 -0.86 49.40
N ASN A 26 -14.86 -1.79 48.49
CA ASN A 26 -15.30 -1.46 47.14
C ASN A 26 -16.61 -0.65 47.15
N PHE A 27 -17.58 -1.06 47.93
CA PHE A 27 -18.83 -0.28 48.14
C PHE A 27 -18.56 1.11 48.71
N TYR A 28 -17.64 1.22 49.69
CA TYR A 28 -17.28 2.55 50.28
C TYR A 28 -16.59 3.44 49.26
N VAL A 29 -15.63 2.89 48.46
CA VAL A 29 -14.95 3.66 47.42
C VAL A 29 -15.93 4.11 46.35
N THR A 30 -16.76 3.19 45.81
CA THR A 30 -17.78 3.53 44.81
C THR A 30 -18.76 4.58 45.31
N SER A 31 -19.21 4.47 46.60
CA SER A 31 -20.13 5.45 47.19
C SER A 31 -19.46 6.80 47.50
N GLN A 32 -18.13 6.86 47.61
CA GLN A 32 -17.41 8.14 47.73
C GLN A 32 -17.18 8.73 46.32
N GLU A 33 -16.85 7.91 45.32
CA GLU A 33 -16.74 8.35 43.94
C GLU A 33 -18.06 8.89 43.42
N GLU A 34 -19.22 8.22 43.70
CA GLU A 34 -20.55 8.72 43.38
C GLU A 34 -20.86 10.06 44.06
N LYS A 35 -20.46 10.23 45.31
CA LYS A 35 -20.68 11.48 46.04
C LYS A 35 -19.76 12.63 45.60
N GLU A 36 -18.50 12.32 45.29
CA GLU A 36 -17.55 13.29 44.70
C GLU A 36 -17.99 13.71 43.31
N THR A 37 -18.59 12.80 42.52
CA THR A 37 -19.14 13.10 41.18
C THR A 37 -20.40 13.99 41.32
N GLU A 38 -21.29 13.71 42.27
CA GLU A 38 -22.50 14.57 42.52
C GLU A 38 -22.15 15.94 43.13
N GLU A 39 -21.08 16.04 43.96
CA GLU A 39 -20.65 17.32 44.54
C GLU A 39 -19.84 18.22 43.58
N ASN A 40 -19.28 17.64 42.51
CA ASN A 40 -18.50 18.35 41.50
C ASN A 40 -19.14 18.38 40.11
N ASP A 41 -20.37 17.91 39.96
CA ASP A 41 -21.10 18.06 38.69
C ASP A 41 -21.47 19.55 38.50
N THR A 42 -20.69 20.20 37.65
CA THR A 42 -20.90 21.59 37.19
C THR A 42 -21.66 21.64 35.87
N SER A 43 -22.18 20.50 35.43
CA SER A 43 -22.90 20.41 34.17
C SER A 43 -24.22 21.17 34.20
N VAL A 44 -24.56 21.79 33.09
CA VAL A 44 -25.78 22.60 32.92
C VAL A 44 -26.43 22.21 31.61
N ASP A 45 -27.71 21.90 31.64
CA ASP A 45 -28.51 21.68 30.43
C ASP A 45 -28.64 23.01 29.68
N LEU A 46 -27.84 23.15 28.59
CA LEU A 46 -27.82 24.38 27.80
C LEU A 46 -28.99 24.42 26.81
N VAL A 47 -29.26 23.31 26.12
CA VAL A 47 -30.43 23.15 25.23
C VAL A 47 -31.18 21.87 25.61
N SER A 48 -32.50 21.96 25.70
CA SER A 48 -33.41 20.85 26.04
C SER A 48 -34.62 20.90 25.12
N LEU A 49 -34.42 20.56 23.85
CA LEU A 49 -35.45 20.46 22.82
C LEU A 49 -35.68 19.00 22.45
N GLU A 50 -36.90 18.64 22.12
CA GLU A 50 -37.16 17.35 21.49
C GLU A 50 -36.72 17.44 20.00
N ALA A 51 -35.80 16.56 19.57
CA ALA A 51 -35.27 16.62 18.23
C ALA A 51 -36.35 16.46 17.15
N ASP A 52 -37.44 15.75 17.46
CA ASP A 52 -38.57 15.56 16.54
C ASP A 52 -39.40 16.82 16.33
N ASP A 53 -39.33 17.78 17.24
CA ASP A 53 -40.02 19.07 17.16
C ASP A 53 -39.24 20.11 16.35
N ILE A 54 -37.98 19.81 15.97
CA ILE A 54 -37.16 20.73 15.20
C ILE A 54 -37.57 20.66 13.73
N THR A 55 -37.92 21.80 13.18
CA THR A 55 -38.39 21.95 11.78
C THR A 55 -37.34 22.57 10.86
N SER A 56 -36.32 23.24 11.43
CA SER A 56 -35.19 23.79 10.66
C SER A 56 -33.95 23.86 11.52
N VAL A 57 -32.79 23.73 10.89
CA VAL A 57 -31.49 24.05 11.49
C VAL A 57 -30.71 24.93 10.51
N SER A 58 -30.17 26.03 11.03
CA SER A 58 -29.23 26.87 10.24
C SER A 58 -27.93 27.10 10.99
N PHE A 59 -26.86 27.26 10.20
CA PHE A 59 -25.50 27.54 10.69
C PHE A 59 -24.68 28.25 9.62
N THR A 60 -23.49 28.74 10.00
CA THR A 60 -22.57 29.38 9.05
C THR A 60 -21.47 28.39 8.63
N ALA A 61 -21.35 28.12 7.34
CA ALA A 61 -20.30 27.31 6.76
C ALA A 61 -19.56 28.09 5.67
N ASP A 62 -18.25 28.16 5.71
CA ASP A 62 -17.43 28.94 4.75
C ASP A 62 -17.94 30.37 4.51
N GLN A 63 -18.36 31.06 5.58
CA GLN A 63 -18.96 32.40 5.56
C GLN A 63 -20.32 32.48 4.84
N ASN A 64 -20.93 31.36 4.51
CA ASN A 64 -22.26 31.25 3.93
C ASN A 64 -23.22 30.68 4.97
N GLU A 65 -24.46 31.18 4.96
CA GLU A 65 -25.53 30.58 5.75
C GLU A 65 -25.99 29.29 5.06
N VAL A 66 -25.97 28.19 5.79
CA VAL A 66 -26.56 26.89 5.42
C VAL A 66 -27.81 26.67 6.25
N GLU A 67 -28.90 26.28 5.60
CA GLU A 67 -30.15 25.99 6.29
C GLU A 67 -30.78 24.71 5.72
N PHE A 68 -31.09 23.78 6.63
CA PHE A 68 -31.86 22.59 6.32
C PHE A 68 -33.25 22.70 6.91
N ASP A 69 -34.28 22.52 6.07
CA ASP A 69 -35.69 22.45 6.46
C ASP A 69 -36.13 20.99 6.54
N LYS A 70 -36.82 20.61 7.63
CA LYS A 70 -37.43 19.29 7.84
C LYS A 70 -38.89 19.29 7.43
N LYS A 71 -39.23 18.38 6.52
CA LYS A 71 -40.63 18.18 6.13
C LYS A 71 -40.90 16.69 5.92
N ASP A 72 -42.02 16.21 6.54
CA ASP A 72 -42.43 14.81 6.42
C ASP A 72 -41.27 13.84 6.78
N ASP A 73 -40.56 14.15 7.87
CA ASP A 73 -39.35 13.43 8.37
C ASP A 73 -38.14 13.41 7.43
N SER A 74 -38.08 14.30 6.44
CA SER A 74 -36.97 14.42 5.50
C SER A 74 -36.37 15.82 5.50
N TRP A 75 -35.05 15.91 5.59
CA TRP A 75 -34.29 17.14 5.50
C TRP A 75 -34.03 17.52 4.03
N THR A 76 -34.15 18.79 3.73
CA THR A 76 -33.78 19.38 2.43
C THR A 76 -32.97 20.64 2.65
N GLU A 77 -31.93 20.84 1.85
CA GLU A 77 -31.17 22.09 1.84
C GLU A 77 -32.08 23.19 1.22
N LYS A 78 -32.18 24.33 1.90
CA LYS A 78 -33.16 25.37 1.60
C LYS A 78 -32.88 26.11 0.28
N SER A 79 -31.61 26.34 -0.03
CA SER A 79 -31.19 27.08 -1.22
C SER A 79 -31.17 26.21 -2.47
N ASP A 80 -30.96 24.90 -2.34
CA ASP A 80 -30.95 23.92 -3.41
C ASP A 80 -31.65 22.61 -3.03
N ALA A 81 -32.90 22.50 -3.42
CA ALA A 81 -33.73 21.33 -3.15
C ALA A 81 -33.26 20.02 -3.81
N ASN A 82 -32.26 20.09 -4.73
CA ASN A 82 -31.63 18.91 -5.34
C ASN A 82 -30.33 18.50 -4.65
N PHE A 83 -29.87 19.28 -3.68
CA PHE A 83 -28.68 18.92 -2.92
C PHE A 83 -28.87 17.54 -2.27
N PRO A 84 -27.93 16.62 -2.40
CA PRO A 84 -28.03 15.25 -1.88
C PRO A 84 -27.80 15.20 -0.38
N VAL A 85 -28.80 15.57 0.42
CA VAL A 85 -28.69 15.61 1.87
C VAL A 85 -28.54 14.21 2.46
N ASN A 86 -27.50 13.99 3.24
CA ASN A 86 -27.37 12.81 4.09
C ASN A 86 -28.25 12.97 5.33
N GLN A 87 -29.38 12.28 5.33
CA GLN A 87 -30.42 12.39 6.35
C GLN A 87 -29.92 12.02 7.74
N ASP A 88 -29.14 10.94 7.83
CA ASP A 88 -28.62 10.43 9.10
C ASP A 88 -27.59 11.41 9.71
N THR A 89 -26.79 12.04 8.87
CA THR A 89 -25.80 13.04 9.31
C THR A 89 -26.47 14.27 9.88
N VAL A 90 -27.46 14.83 9.17
CA VAL A 90 -28.20 16.01 9.65
C VAL A 90 -28.97 15.66 10.93
N ASP A 91 -29.68 14.53 10.95
CA ASP A 91 -30.42 14.07 12.14
C ASP A 91 -29.50 13.89 13.36
N SER A 92 -28.32 13.32 13.17
CA SER A 92 -27.34 13.10 14.23
C SER A 92 -26.78 14.40 14.78
N ALA A 93 -26.43 15.35 13.90
CA ALA A 93 -25.93 16.66 14.26
C ALA A 93 -27.00 17.45 15.05
N VAL A 94 -28.24 17.48 14.53
CA VAL A 94 -29.36 18.14 15.17
C VAL A 94 -29.64 17.55 16.55
N LYS A 95 -29.67 16.22 16.71
CA LYS A 95 -29.85 15.54 18.00
C LYS A 95 -28.77 15.90 19.01
N GLY A 96 -27.54 16.04 18.55
CA GLY A 96 -26.40 16.42 19.40
C GLY A 96 -26.51 17.80 20.00
N VAL A 97 -27.13 18.74 19.27
CA VAL A 97 -27.34 20.12 19.75
C VAL A 97 -28.71 20.31 20.41
N ALA A 98 -29.74 19.55 20.05
CA ALA A 98 -31.07 19.61 20.63
C ALA A 98 -31.07 19.27 22.14
N SER A 99 -30.18 18.37 22.57
CA SER A 99 -30.02 18.00 23.98
C SER A 99 -28.57 18.27 24.42
N LEU A 100 -28.18 19.56 24.40
CA LEU A 100 -26.80 19.96 24.67
C LEU A 100 -26.62 20.26 26.15
N THR A 101 -25.73 19.54 26.81
CA THR A 101 -25.27 19.78 28.17
C THR A 101 -23.89 20.42 28.12
N ALA A 102 -23.72 21.51 28.87
CA ALA A 102 -22.42 22.11 29.09
C ALA A 102 -21.73 21.46 30.30
N ASP A 103 -20.45 21.15 30.16
CA ASP A 103 -19.65 20.61 31.27
C ASP A 103 -19.35 21.67 32.35
N GLN A 104 -19.32 22.94 31.94
CA GLN A 104 -19.07 24.07 32.82
C GLN A 104 -19.77 25.33 32.33
N GLU A 105 -20.31 26.12 33.32
CA GLU A 105 -20.77 27.48 33.10
C GLU A 105 -19.75 28.46 33.69
N ILE A 106 -19.43 29.52 32.94
CA ILE A 106 -18.61 30.66 33.35
C ILE A 106 -19.56 31.86 33.45
N SER A 107 -19.94 32.24 34.65
CA SER A 107 -20.93 33.30 34.92
C SER A 107 -20.28 34.68 35.06
N ASP A 108 -21.06 35.73 34.84
CA ASP A 108 -20.68 37.13 35.01
C ASP A 108 -19.45 37.55 34.18
N VAL A 109 -19.35 37.06 32.94
CA VAL A 109 -18.27 37.39 31.98
C VAL A 109 -18.41 38.87 31.59
N GLU A 110 -17.35 39.66 31.82
CA GLU A 110 -17.31 41.08 31.47
C GLU A 110 -16.81 41.35 30.04
N ASP A 111 -16.02 40.41 29.48
CA ASP A 111 -15.37 40.55 28.18
C ASP A 111 -15.50 39.25 27.37
N MET A 112 -16.42 39.23 26.43
CA MET A 112 -16.71 38.08 25.54
C MET A 112 -15.61 37.84 24.52
N SER A 113 -14.73 38.83 24.26
CA SER A 113 -13.62 38.68 23.29
C SER A 113 -12.57 37.66 23.75
N GLN A 114 -12.52 37.34 25.07
CA GLN A 114 -11.62 36.30 25.59
C GLN A 114 -11.97 34.89 25.11
N TYR A 115 -13.17 34.72 24.58
CA TYR A 115 -13.73 33.45 24.11
C TYR A 115 -14.11 33.50 22.62
N ASP A 116 -13.74 34.58 21.90
CA ASP A 116 -14.15 34.86 20.51
C ASP A 116 -15.69 34.93 20.34
N LEU A 117 -16.42 35.30 21.38
CA LEU A 117 -17.86 35.39 21.40
C LEU A 117 -18.40 36.84 21.21
N ASP A 118 -17.53 37.84 21.09
CA ASP A 118 -17.87 39.19 20.60
C ASP A 118 -17.98 39.25 19.07
N ASN A 119 -17.34 38.28 18.36
CA ASN A 119 -17.48 38.07 16.95
C ASN A 119 -17.46 36.54 16.70
N PRO A 120 -18.56 35.83 16.96
CA PRO A 120 -18.62 34.39 16.95
C PRO A 120 -18.28 33.81 15.55
N GLN A 121 -17.56 32.72 15.52
CA GLN A 121 -17.16 32.03 14.28
C GLN A 121 -18.36 31.42 13.57
N ASN A 122 -19.34 30.94 14.34
CA ASN A 122 -20.55 30.33 13.85
C ASN A 122 -21.72 30.64 14.77
N THR A 123 -22.93 30.59 14.23
CA THR A 123 -24.18 30.61 14.99
C THR A 123 -25.03 29.45 14.51
N ILE A 124 -25.40 28.57 15.44
CA ILE A 124 -26.27 27.42 15.15
C ILE A 124 -27.67 27.81 15.67
N THR A 125 -28.67 27.78 14.81
CA THR A 125 -30.06 28.08 15.16
C THR A 125 -30.94 26.88 14.90
N LEU A 126 -31.65 26.44 15.93
CA LEU A 126 -32.67 25.39 15.86
C LEU A 126 -34.07 26.06 15.93
N THR A 127 -34.89 25.79 14.94
CA THR A 127 -36.26 26.32 14.83
C THR A 127 -37.28 25.24 15.19
N THR A 128 -38.18 25.57 16.10
CA THR A 128 -39.35 24.76 16.46
C THR A 128 -40.63 25.55 16.27
N ALA A 129 -41.80 24.92 16.49
CA ALA A 129 -43.08 25.62 16.49
C ALA A 129 -43.18 26.70 17.59
N ASP A 130 -42.41 26.60 18.67
CA ASP A 130 -42.40 27.51 19.82
C ASP A 130 -41.40 28.66 19.64
N GLY A 131 -40.55 28.64 18.63
CA GLY A 131 -39.56 29.66 18.28
C GLY A 131 -38.16 29.13 18.06
N ASP A 132 -37.19 30.05 17.97
CA ASP A 132 -35.81 29.77 17.66
C ASP A 132 -34.97 29.68 18.93
N THR A 133 -34.00 28.78 18.90
CA THR A 133 -32.91 28.67 19.88
C THR A 133 -31.59 28.81 19.18
N SER A 134 -30.86 29.89 19.47
CA SER A 134 -29.58 30.19 18.79
C SER A 134 -28.40 30.09 19.77
N LEU A 135 -27.36 29.40 19.31
CA LEU A 135 -26.09 29.24 20.00
C LEU A 135 -24.99 29.91 19.19
N GLN A 136 -24.25 30.82 19.80
CA GLN A 136 -23.05 31.44 19.22
C GLN A 136 -21.82 30.68 19.66
N ILE A 137 -21.01 30.29 18.68
CA ILE A 137 -19.83 29.45 18.86
C ILE A 137 -18.58 30.29 18.78
N GLY A 138 -17.82 30.29 19.86
CA GLY A 138 -16.53 30.96 19.99
C GLY A 138 -15.36 30.03 19.67
N MET A 139 -14.22 30.28 20.32
CA MET A 139 -13.00 29.49 20.08
C MET A 139 -13.08 28.11 20.73
N GLU A 140 -12.28 27.19 20.21
CA GLU A 140 -12.04 25.90 20.81
C GLU A 140 -11.07 26.03 22.01
N SER A 141 -11.33 25.28 23.08
CA SER A 141 -10.46 25.19 24.25
C SER A 141 -9.37 24.10 24.03
N SER A 142 -8.34 24.13 24.88
CA SER A 142 -7.28 23.11 24.87
C SER A 142 -7.74 21.69 25.25
N ASN A 143 -8.99 21.55 25.70
CA ASN A 143 -9.55 20.29 26.20
C ASN A 143 -10.60 19.69 25.25
N ASN A 144 -10.56 19.98 23.96
CA ASN A 144 -11.56 19.52 22.98
C ASN A 144 -12.99 19.93 23.33
N GLN A 145 -13.18 21.19 23.72
CA GLN A 145 -14.47 21.78 24.00
C GLN A 145 -14.57 23.12 23.31
N TYR A 146 -15.79 23.59 22.98
CA TYR A 146 -16.03 24.92 22.44
C TYR A 146 -16.60 25.83 23.54
N TYR A 147 -16.20 27.11 23.53
CA TYR A 147 -16.88 28.14 24.25
C TYR A 147 -18.13 28.54 23.47
N VAL A 148 -19.27 28.47 24.14
CA VAL A 148 -20.59 28.71 23.52
C VAL A 148 -21.38 29.67 24.41
N LYS A 149 -22.21 30.51 23.80
CA LYS A 149 -23.22 31.26 24.54
C LYS A 149 -24.59 31.18 23.84
N LYS A 150 -25.68 31.37 24.58
CA LYS A 150 -26.97 31.64 23.96
C LYS A 150 -26.97 33.05 23.37
N GLU A 151 -27.65 33.27 22.25
CA GLU A 151 -27.63 34.57 21.56
C GLU A 151 -28.18 35.69 22.47
N ASP A 152 -29.14 35.40 23.31
CA ASP A 152 -29.78 36.34 24.26
C ASP A 152 -29.08 36.45 25.62
N ASP A 153 -27.97 35.72 25.84
CA ASP A 153 -27.20 35.70 27.08
C ASP A 153 -25.84 36.40 26.90
N ASP A 154 -25.73 37.63 27.33
CA ASP A 154 -24.50 38.43 27.26
C ASP A 154 -23.62 38.33 28.54
N LYS A 155 -23.90 37.37 29.44
CA LYS A 155 -23.20 37.25 30.72
C LYS A 155 -22.56 35.91 30.97
N ASN A 156 -23.10 34.86 30.38
CA ASN A 156 -22.65 33.51 30.67
C ASN A 156 -22.02 32.90 29.41
N VAL A 157 -20.95 32.16 29.65
CA VAL A 157 -20.26 31.36 28.63
C VAL A 157 -20.24 29.93 29.11
N TYR A 158 -20.44 29.00 28.18
CA TYR A 158 -20.57 27.59 28.45
C TYR A 158 -19.48 26.82 27.74
N LEU A 159 -18.91 25.81 28.38
CA LEU A 159 -17.99 24.85 27.76
C LEU A 159 -18.78 23.61 27.39
N VAL A 160 -18.80 23.29 26.09
CA VAL A 160 -19.49 22.12 25.53
C VAL A 160 -18.54 21.22 24.79
N SER A 161 -18.83 19.93 24.76
CA SER A 161 -18.01 18.96 24.00
C SER A 161 -17.90 19.33 22.52
N SER A 162 -16.71 19.24 21.97
CA SER A 162 -16.46 19.49 20.54
C SER A 162 -17.32 18.59 19.65
N SER A 163 -17.56 17.34 20.05
CA SER A 163 -18.34 16.38 19.26
C SER A 163 -19.77 16.83 18.91
N SER A 164 -20.35 17.73 19.70
CA SER A 164 -21.69 18.29 19.43
C SER A 164 -21.64 19.50 18.49
N ILE A 165 -20.53 20.18 18.40
CA ILE A 165 -20.34 21.43 17.65
C ILE A 165 -19.61 21.23 16.33
N GLU A 166 -18.57 20.37 16.30
CA GLU A 166 -17.77 20.10 15.10
C GLU A 166 -18.56 19.80 13.82
N PRO A 167 -19.68 19.06 13.84
CA PRO A 167 -20.46 18.83 12.63
C PRO A 167 -20.90 20.12 11.92
N PHE A 168 -21.08 21.21 12.67
CA PHE A 168 -21.51 22.51 12.15
C PHE A 168 -20.34 23.47 11.83
N MET A 169 -19.08 23.05 12.09
CA MET A 169 -17.89 23.86 11.84
C MET A 169 -17.24 23.54 10.47
N GLY A 170 -17.77 22.57 9.76
CA GLY A 170 -17.32 22.15 8.45
C GLY A 170 -17.95 22.94 7.29
N THR A 171 -18.17 22.24 6.19
CA THR A 171 -18.78 22.76 4.96
C THR A 171 -20.19 22.19 4.75
N LEU A 172 -20.95 22.75 3.82
CA LEU A 172 -22.23 22.18 3.40
C LEU A 172 -22.09 20.71 2.95
N TYR A 173 -20.97 20.39 2.30
CA TYR A 173 -20.74 19.06 1.73
C TYR A 173 -20.45 17.97 2.77
N ASP A 174 -20.15 18.34 4.02
CA ASP A 174 -20.04 17.38 5.12
C ASP A 174 -21.40 16.77 5.50
N PHE A 175 -22.49 17.42 5.08
CA PHE A 175 -23.86 16.95 5.21
C PHE A 175 -24.41 16.30 3.93
N ALA A 176 -23.59 16.07 2.93
CA ALA A 176 -24.01 15.46 1.67
C ALA A 176 -23.93 13.94 1.70
N GLU A 177 -24.84 13.29 0.98
CA GLU A 177 -24.69 11.88 0.59
C GLU A 177 -23.55 11.80 -0.43
N SER A 178 -22.39 11.31 -0.02
CA SER A 178 -21.21 11.21 -0.88
C SER A 178 -21.07 9.81 -1.47
N GLY A 179 -20.61 9.74 -2.73
CA GLY A 179 -20.20 8.49 -3.35
C GLY A 179 -18.90 7.93 -2.77
N THR A 180 -18.62 6.69 -3.09
CA THR A 180 -17.32 6.06 -2.80
C THR A 180 -16.48 6.00 -4.07
N PHE A 181 -15.15 6.08 -3.93
CA PHE A 181 -14.26 5.89 -5.08
C PHE A 181 -14.47 4.50 -5.68
N PRO A 182 -14.50 4.35 -7.03
CA PRO A 182 -14.67 3.05 -7.68
C PRO A 182 -13.64 2.04 -7.21
N SER A 183 -14.10 0.88 -6.73
CA SER A 183 -13.20 -0.17 -6.24
C SER A 183 -12.56 -0.90 -7.41
N VAL A 184 -11.24 -0.79 -7.53
CA VAL A 184 -10.43 -1.52 -8.51
C VAL A 184 -9.39 -2.35 -7.77
N THR A 185 -9.36 -3.65 -8.02
CA THR A 185 -8.36 -4.54 -7.42
C THR A 185 -7.06 -4.48 -8.23
N SER A 186 -5.94 -4.16 -7.60
CA SER A 186 -4.64 -4.05 -8.27
C SER A 186 -4.26 -5.26 -9.14
N ALA A 187 -4.62 -6.47 -8.68
CA ALA A 187 -4.34 -7.72 -9.41
C ALA A 187 -5.18 -7.91 -10.70
N THR A 188 -6.26 -7.15 -10.87
CA THR A 188 -7.12 -7.23 -12.07
C THR A 188 -6.82 -6.14 -13.09
N ILE A 189 -5.92 -5.21 -12.77
CA ILE A 189 -5.51 -4.13 -13.68
C ILE A 189 -4.64 -4.73 -14.78
N THR A 190 -4.98 -4.42 -16.03
CA THR A 190 -4.28 -4.89 -17.23
C THR A 190 -3.58 -3.76 -18.01
N ASP A 191 -4.04 -2.51 -17.80
CA ASP A 191 -3.52 -1.34 -18.51
C ASP A 191 -3.68 -0.09 -17.63
N VAL A 192 -2.64 0.73 -17.55
CA VAL A 192 -2.69 2.05 -16.90
C VAL A 192 -2.02 3.05 -17.82
N LYS A 193 -2.78 4.00 -18.32
CA LYS A 193 -2.28 5.13 -19.09
C LYS A 193 -2.41 6.42 -18.28
N VAL A 194 -1.33 7.16 -18.18
CA VAL A 194 -1.27 8.46 -17.51
C VAL A 194 -0.90 9.52 -18.53
N ASP A 195 -1.90 10.28 -18.97
CA ASP A 195 -1.72 11.42 -19.88
C ASP A 195 -1.42 12.69 -19.06
N LYS A 196 -0.21 13.18 -19.16
CA LYS A 196 0.35 14.40 -18.53
C LYS A 196 1.56 14.89 -19.33
N GLU A 197 2.29 15.90 -18.86
CA GLU A 197 3.48 16.42 -19.55
C GLU A 197 4.48 15.31 -19.91
N ASN A 198 4.78 14.38 -18.99
CA ASN A 198 5.60 13.20 -19.20
C ASN A 198 4.72 11.94 -19.14
N SER A 199 3.93 11.72 -20.19
CA SER A 199 2.98 10.62 -20.27
C SER A 199 3.66 9.26 -20.30
N TYR A 200 3.02 8.27 -19.71
CA TYR A 200 3.42 6.87 -19.82
C TYR A 200 2.19 5.95 -19.83
N GLU A 201 2.39 4.76 -20.34
CA GLU A 201 1.40 3.68 -20.34
C GLU A 201 2.09 2.38 -19.94
N ILE A 202 1.54 1.67 -18.96
CA ILE A 202 1.95 0.31 -18.63
C ILE A 202 0.85 -0.66 -19.00
N THR A 203 1.22 -1.76 -19.68
CA THR A 203 0.29 -2.79 -20.14
C THR A 203 0.81 -4.17 -19.82
N GLN A 204 -0.06 -5.09 -19.40
CA GLN A 204 0.30 -6.50 -19.31
C GLN A 204 0.47 -7.09 -20.71
N ASP A 205 1.38 -8.06 -20.86
CA ASP A 205 1.49 -8.83 -22.09
C ASP A 205 0.29 -9.79 -22.27
N ALA A 206 0.19 -10.42 -23.44
CA ALA A 206 -0.96 -11.28 -23.77
C ALA A 206 -1.16 -12.47 -22.82
N ASP A 207 -0.09 -12.90 -22.14
CA ASP A 207 -0.11 -14.03 -21.20
C ASP A 207 -0.24 -13.56 -19.75
N ASN A 208 -0.31 -12.24 -19.51
CA ASN A 208 -0.37 -11.57 -18.20
C ASN A 208 0.83 -11.89 -17.28
N LEU A 209 1.97 -12.27 -17.84
CA LEU A 209 3.18 -12.64 -17.12
C LEU A 209 4.12 -11.46 -16.87
N PHE A 210 4.13 -10.48 -17.79
CA PHE A 210 5.03 -9.35 -17.76
C PHE A 210 4.30 -8.04 -18.04
N TRP A 211 4.91 -6.96 -17.57
CA TRP A 211 4.48 -5.61 -17.89
C TRP A 211 5.37 -5.01 -18.96
N ASN A 212 4.78 -4.20 -19.82
CA ASN A 212 5.47 -3.33 -20.76
C ASN A 212 5.21 -1.88 -20.37
N VAL A 213 6.15 -0.98 -20.66
CA VAL A 213 5.99 0.46 -20.52
C VAL A 213 6.19 1.15 -21.84
N SER A 214 5.41 2.17 -22.14
CA SER A 214 5.47 2.95 -23.37
C SER A 214 5.30 4.45 -23.10
N ASP A 215 5.99 5.28 -23.91
CA ASP A 215 5.75 6.74 -24.01
C ASP A 215 4.93 7.10 -25.28
N GLY A 216 4.34 6.08 -25.92
CA GLY A 216 3.64 6.21 -27.20
C GLY A 216 4.54 6.22 -28.43
N LYS A 217 5.87 6.20 -28.28
CA LYS A 217 6.85 6.11 -29.38
C LYS A 217 7.66 4.83 -29.29
N THR A 218 8.08 4.48 -28.10
CA THR A 218 8.85 3.30 -27.78
C THR A 218 8.11 2.45 -26.75
N THR A 219 8.30 1.14 -26.79
CA THR A 219 7.75 0.20 -25.82
C THR A 219 8.87 -0.72 -25.36
N GLU A 220 8.98 -0.90 -24.03
CA GLU A 220 9.98 -1.76 -23.43
C GLU A 220 9.37 -2.64 -22.34
N LYS A 221 10.08 -3.70 -21.95
CA LYS A 221 9.70 -4.48 -20.77
C LYS A 221 9.87 -3.63 -19.53
N ALA A 222 8.80 -3.59 -18.71
CA ALA A 222 8.80 -2.85 -17.47
C ALA A 222 9.28 -3.70 -16.29
N ASP A 223 9.83 -3.02 -15.27
CA ASP A 223 10.03 -3.61 -13.96
C ASP A 223 8.67 -3.93 -13.33
N THR A 224 8.46 -5.21 -13.01
CA THR A 224 7.19 -5.70 -12.47
C THR A 224 6.90 -5.13 -11.08
N THR A 225 7.92 -4.87 -10.28
CA THR A 225 7.76 -4.28 -8.94
C THR A 225 7.25 -2.84 -9.06
N LYS A 226 7.84 -2.06 -9.95
CA LYS A 226 7.40 -0.68 -10.19
C LYS A 226 5.99 -0.61 -10.77
N ALA A 227 5.66 -1.47 -11.73
CA ALA A 227 4.29 -1.60 -12.25
C ALA A 227 3.32 -1.99 -11.13
N GLY A 228 3.70 -2.94 -10.25
CA GLY A 228 2.95 -3.34 -9.07
C GLY A 228 2.73 -2.20 -8.06
N THR A 229 3.70 -1.31 -7.90
CA THR A 229 3.56 -0.10 -7.05
C THR A 229 2.45 0.80 -7.60
N VAL A 230 2.47 1.12 -8.90
CA VAL A 230 1.45 1.98 -9.53
C VAL A 230 0.07 1.33 -9.48
N THR A 231 -0.06 0.05 -9.80
CA THR A 231 -1.37 -0.63 -9.75
C THR A 231 -1.90 -0.75 -8.33
N SER A 232 -1.03 -0.91 -7.33
CA SER A 232 -1.41 -0.91 -5.91
C SER A 232 -1.84 0.47 -5.43
N ALA A 233 -1.16 1.52 -5.87
CA ALA A 233 -1.56 2.90 -5.57
C ALA A 233 -2.97 3.18 -6.12
N ILE A 234 -3.26 2.79 -7.38
CA ILE A 234 -4.60 2.93 -7.98
C ILE A 234 -5.65 2.15 -7.19
N GLY A 235 -5.35 0.90 -6.80
CA GLY A 235 -6.27 0.07 -6.02
C GLY A 235 -6.54 0.59 -4.59
N SER A 236 -5.73 1.54 -4.13
CA SER A 236 -5.84 2.16 -2.80
C SER A 236 -6.42 3.56 -2.82
N LEU A 237 -6.75 4.10 -4.00
CA LEU A 237 -7.32 5.44 -4.10
C LEU A 237 -8.67 5.51 -3.38
N ALA A 238 -8.86 6.61 -2.67
CA ALA A 238 -10.11 6.95 -1.99
C ALA A 238 -10.34 8.45 -2.09
N TYR A 239 -11.59 8.86 -2.10
CA TYR A 239 -11.93 10.28 -1.96
C TYR A 239 -11.59 10.77 -0.54
N ASP A 240 -11.09 12.00 -0.44
CA ASP A 240 -10.87 12.70 0.82
C ASP A 240 -12.10 13.53 1.19
N LYS A 241 -12.49 14.47 0.31
CA LYS A 241 -13.64 15.35 0.53
C LYS A 241 -14.57 15.35 -0.68
N PHE A 242 -15.85 15.50 -0.41
CA PHE A 242 -16.86 15.81 -1.42
C PHE A 242 -16.93 17.33 -1.60
N VAL A 243 -16.94 17.84 -2.83
CA VAL A 243 -16.76 19.27 -3.14
C VAL A 243 -17.93 19.86 -3.95
N ASP A 244 -18.42 19.12 -4.93
CA ASP A 244 -19.51 19.58 -5.80
C ASP A 244 -20.29 18.36 -6.31
N TYR A 245 -21.60 18.33 -6.06
CA TYR A 245 -22.44 17.22 -6.51
C TYR A 245 -22.89 17.34 -7.96
N ASN A 246 -22.78 18.54 -8.57
CA ASN A 246 -23.31 18.82 -9.90
C ASN A 246 -22.46 19.87 -10.63
N CYS A 247 -21.17 19.60 -10.80
CA CYS A 247 -20.27 20.46 -11.54
C CYS A 247 -20.79 20.71 -12.97
N THR A 248 -20.95 21.97 -13.32
CA THR A 248 -21.37 22.44 -14.65
C THR A 248 -20.30 23.30 -15.33
N ASP A 249 -19.23 23.64 -14.65
CA ASP A 249 -18.10 24.43 -15.11
C ASP A 249 -16.78 23.73 -14.71
N ASP A 250 -16.26 22.95 -15.65
CA ASP A 250 -15.02 22.19 -15.48
C ASP A 250 -13.81 23.07 -15.17
N SER A 251 -13.82 24.35 -15.63
CA SER A 251 -12.72 25.28 -15.41
C SER A 251 -12.57 25.71 -13.94
N LYS A 252 -13.63 25.54 -13.13
CA LYS A 252 -13.62 25.86 -11.71
C LYS A 252 -12.63 24.97 -10.92
N TYR A 253 -12.39 23.79 -11.43
CA TYR A 253 -11.58 22.75 -10.76
C TYR A 253 -10.40 22.30 -11.63
N GLY A 254 -10.17 22.94 -12.78
CA GLY A 254 -9.07 22.63 -13.70
C GLY A 254 -9.32 21.41 -14.58
N PHE A 255 -10.58 20.98 -14.80
CA PHE A 255 -10.88 19.82 -15.64
C PHE A 255 -11.04 20.14 -17.13
N ASP A 256 -11.10 21.41 -17.53
CA ASP A 256 -11.03 21.86 -18.92
C ASP A 256 -9.63 21.73 -19.55
N ASP A 257 -8.58 21.75 -18.70
CA ASP A 257 -7.19 21.43 -19.04
C ASP A 257 -6.57 20.65 -17.85
N PRO A 258 -6.93 19.37 -17.66
CA PRO A 258 -6.58 18.64 -16.46
C PRO A 258 -5.08 18.44 -16.33
N TYR A 259 -4.57 18.53 -15.09
CA TYR A 259 -3.19 18.23 -14.76
C TYR A 259 -2.76 16.84 -15.24
N ALA A 260 -3.64 15.86 -15.10
CA ALA A 260 -3.46 14.52 -15.64
C ALA A 260 -4.81 13.85 -15.93
N VAL A 261 -4.80 12.91 -16.88
CA VAL A 261 -5.90 11.96 -17.09
C VAL A 261 -5.34 10.56 -16.93
N ILE A 262 -5.87 9.81 -15.94
CA ILE A 262 -5.46 8.44 -15.65
C ILE A 262 -6.55 7.53 -16.19
N THR A 263 -6.22 6.67 -17.15
CA THR A 263 -7.12 5.66 -17.70
C THR A 263 -6.65 4.28 -17.23
N VAL A 264 -7.53 3.55 -16.56
CA VAL A 264 -7.24 2.23 -16.00
C VAL A 264 -8.17 1.21 -16.67
N LYS A 265 -7.60 0.18 -17.31
CA LYS A 265 -8.36 -1.00 -17.72
C LYS A 265 -8.14 -2.12 -16.73
N TYR A 266 -9.21 -2.78 -16.37
CA TYR A 266 -9.19 -3.87 -15.40
C TYR A 266 -10.28 -4.89 -15.73
N THR A 267 -10.14 -6.07 -15.17
CA THR A 267 -11.11 -7.14 -15.32
C THR A 267 -11.95 -7.30 -14.06
N GLU A 268 -13.23 -7.57 -14.25
CA GLU A 268 -14.17 -7.84 -13.16
C GLU A 268 -14.98 -9.09 -13.50
N ASP A 269 -15.21 -9.95 -12.51
CA ASP A 269 -16.03 -11.14 -12.70
C ASP A 269 -17.51 -10.77 -12.56
N GLU A 270 -18.22 -10.77 -13.69
CA GLU A 270 -19.67 -10.68 -13.71
C GLU A 270 -20.26 -12.10 -13.71
N GLN A 271 -20.77 -12.57 -12.58
CA GLN A 271 -21.25 -13.95 -12.39
C GLN A 271 -20.11 -15.00 -12.50
N GLU A 272 -20.13 -16.05 -11.74
CA GLU A 272 -19.07 -17.06 -11.52
C GLU A 272 -18.33 -17.59 -12.78
N THR A 273 -18.66 -17.15 -13.98
CA THR A 273 -18.14 -17.71 -15.25
C THR A 273 -17.77 -16.67 -16.32
N GLN A 274 -17.98 -15.38 -16.08
CA GLN A 274 -17.72 -14.35 -17.11
C GLN A 274 -16.90 -13.20 -16.55
N THR A 275 -15.65 -13.09 -17.01
CA THR A 275 -14.78 -11.94 -16.77
C THR A 275 -15.03 -10.87 -17.84
N VAL A 276 -15.26 -9.63 -17.43
CA VAL A 276 -15.53 -8.48 -18.30
C VAL A 276 -14.44 -7.44 -18.11
N GLU A 277 -13.94 -6.89 -19.21
CA GLU A 277 -13.03 -5.75 -19.19
C GLU A 277 -13.82 -4.45 -18.92
N LYS A 278 -13.34 -3.66 -17.98
CA LYS A 278 -13.88 -2.35 -17.62
C LYS A 278 -12.80 -1.28 -17.74
N THR A 279 -13.25 -0.04 -17.88
CA THR A 279 -12.37 1.13 -17.92
C THR A 279 -12.83 2.13 -16.87
N LEU A 280 -11.90 2.65 -16.09
CA LEU A 280 -12.07 3.77 -15.20
C LEU A 280 -11.21 4.92 -15.70
N THR A 281 -11.80 6.10 -15.86
CA THR A 281 -11.07 7.32 -16.22
C THR A 281 -11.12 8.29 -15.04
N ILE A 282 -9.95 8.73 -14.56
CA ILE A 282 -9.80 9.67 -13.46
C ILE A 282 -9.24 10.97 -14.04
N TYR A 283 -9.98 12.04 -13.94
CA TYR A 283 -9.53 13.39 -14.29
C TYR A 283 -8.95 14.03 -13.01
N VAL A 284 -7.71 14.43 -13.07
CA VAL A 284 -7.00 15.11 -11.99
C VAL A 284 -6.87 16.59 -12.36
N GLY A 285 -7.53 17.45 -11.60
CA GLY A 285 -7.56 18.89 -11.82
C GLY A 285 -6.54 19.66 -10.99
N ASP A 286 -6.91 20.89 -10.63
CA ASP A 286 -6.07 21.83 -9.88
C ASP A 286 -5.79 21.37 -8.46
N GLU A 287 -4.76 21.94 -7.85
CA GLU A 287 -4.42 21.74 -6.44
C GLU A 287 -5.34 22.54 -5.53
N THR A 288 -5.65 21.96 -4.37
CA THR A 288 -6.37 22.62 -3.30
C THR A 288 -5.77 22.20 -1.95
N GLY A 289 -4.91 23.04 -1.39
CA GLY A 289 -4.14 22.68 -0.18
C GLY A 289 -3.22 21.47 -0.42
N ASP A 290 -3.41 20.42 0.37
CA ASP A 290 -2.65 19.17 0.25
C ASP A 290 -3.29 18.15 -0.71
N ASP A 291 -4.42 18.53 -1.34
CA ASP A 291 -5.21 17.68 -2.22
C ASP A 291 -5.17 18.18 -3.67
N ARG A 292 -5.73 17.35 -4.56
CA ARG A 292 -6.15 17.72 -5.92
C ARG A 292 -7.63 17.42 -6.11
N TYR A 293 -8.29 18.28 -6.90
CA TYR A 293 -9.64 17.97 -7.36
C TYR A 293 -9.62 16.79 -8.31
N VAL A 294 -10.61 15.91 -8.16
CA VAL A 294 -10.80 14.75 -9.04
C VAL A 294 -12.25 14.56 -9.39
N LYS A 295 -12.49 14.05 -10.61
CA LYS A 295 -13.75 13.45 -11.02
C LYS A 295 -13.48 12.15 -11.78
N VAL A 296 -14.44 11.24 -11.81
CA VAL A 296 -14.28 9.95 -12.48
C VAL A 296 -15.33 9.81 -13.59
N ASP A 297 -14.91 9.25 -14.71
CA ASP A 297 -15.73 9.00 -15.89
C ASP A 297 -16.56 10.22 -16.31
N ASP A 298 -17.84 10.05 -16.60
CA ASP A 298 -18.79 11.11 -16.97
C ASP A 298 -19.51 11.72 -15.74
N SER A 299 -19.01 11.47 -14.51
CA SER A 299 -19.61 12.01 -13.30
C SER A 299 -19.54 13.54 -13.29
N LYS A 300 -20.55 14.15 -12.70
CA LYS A 300 -20.55 15.57 -12.36
C LYS A 300 -20.13 15.85 -10.94
N GLU A 301 -19.94 14.81 -10.16
CA GLU A 301 -19.48 14.94 -8.79
C GLU A 301 -17.98 15.19 -8.77
N VAL A 302 -17.58 16.18 -7.97
CA VAL A 302 -16.19 16.55 -7.75
C VAL A 302 -15.81 16.21 -6.33
N TYR A 303 -14.70 15.55 -6.20
CA TYR A 303 -14.09 15.18 -4.93
C TYR A 303 -12.66 15.70 -4.86
N THR A 304 -12.01 15.51 -3.73
CA THR A 304 -10.55 15.62 -3.63
C THR A 304 -9.91 14.26 -3.35
N ILE A 305 -8.64 14.13 -3.75
CA ILE A 305 -7.73 13.05 -3.34
C ILE A 305 -6.44 13.71 -2.88
N THR A 306 -5.83 13.19 -1.81
CA THR A 306 -4.56 13.71 -1.31
C THR A 306 -3.44 13.55 -2.34
N LYS A 307 -2.56 14.54 -2.46
CA LYS A 307 -1.40 14.48 -3.39
C LYS A 307 -0.52 13.28 -3.09
N ASP A 308 -0.33 12.94 -1.82
CA ASP A 308 0.47 11.78 -1.40
C ASP A 308 -0.05 10.47 -2.00
N SER A 309 -1.38 10.28 -2.04
CA SER A 309 -2.00 9.08 -2.64
C SER A 309 -1.80 9.00 -4.17
N LEU A 310 -1.56 10.12 -4.83
CA LEU A 310 -1.35 10.23 -6.27
C LEU A 310 0.14 10.17 -6.66
N THR A 311 1.08 10.30 -5.71
CA THR A 311 2.52 10.45 -5.97
C THR A 311 3.08 9.31 -6.81
N ASP A 312 2.86 8.04 -6.44
CA ASP A 312 3.40 6.90 -7.19
C ASP A 312 2.87 6.81 -8.62
N ILE A 313 1.70 7.39 -8.89
CA ILE A 313 1.08 7.41 -10.21
C ILE A 313 1.57 8.63 -11.00
N LEU A 314 1.51 9.81 -10.40
CA LEU A 314 1.72 11.07 -11.12
C LEU A 314 3.21 11.46 -11.25
N ASP A 315 4.07 11.07 -10.30
CA ASP A 315 5.49 11.38 -10.36
C ASP A 315 6.31 10.37 -11.16
N SER A 316 5.69 9.22 -11.50
CA SER A 316 6.33 8.22 -12.35
C SER A 316 6.46 8.69 -13.80
N THR A 317 7.56 8.29 -14.43
CA THR A 317 7.90 8.49 -15.84
C THR A 317 8.27 7.16 -16.47
N MET A 318 8.35 7.08 -17.79
CA MET A 318 8.74 5.83 -18.48
C MET A 318 10.06 5.25 -17.96
N SER A 319 11.04 6.11 -17.62
CA SER A 319 12.36 5.64 -17.16
C SER A 319 12.32 4.94 -15.80
N ASP A 320 11.33 5.26 -14.95
CA ASP A 320 11.19 4.62 -13.63
C ASP A 320 10.76 3.16 -13.73
N PHE A 321 10.22 2.76 -14.88
CA PHE A 321 9.81 1.38 -15.16
C PHE A 321 10.87 0.55 -15.86
N TYR A 322 12.03 1.09 -16.21
CA TYR A 322 13.03 0.29 -16.87
C TYR A 322 13.53 -0.86 -15.97
N ASN A 323 13.60 -2.06 -16.55
CA ASN A 323 14.25 -3.17 -15.89
C ASN A 323 15.76 -2.87 -15.80
N LEU A 324 16.27 -2.82 -14.58
CA LEU A 324 17.67 -2.52 -14.29
C LEU A 324 18.56 -3.76 -14.23
N THR A 325 18.05 -4.97 -14.49
CA THR A 325 18.89 -6.16 -14.71
C THR A 325 19.67 -5.99 -16.00
N VAL A 326 20.99 -6.02 -15.91
CA VAL A 326 21.88 -5.73 -17.04
C VAL A 326 21.69 -6.76 -18.15
N SER A 327 21.71 -8.04 -17.78
CA SER A 327 21.49 -9.15 -18.72
C SER A 327 21.03 -10.38 -17.93
N TYR A 328 20.08 -11.12 -18.48
CA TYR A 328 19.64 -12.37 -17.91
C TYR A 328 19.53 -13.44 -18.98
N VAL A 329 20.28 -14.52 -18.80
CA VAL A 329 20.13 -15.78 -19.54
C VAL A 329 20.02 -16.87 -18.48
N SER A 330 18.95 -17.67 -18.52
CA SER A 330 18.80 -18.79 -17.59
C SER A 330 19.97 -19.78 -17.76
N SER A 331 20.47 -20.34 -16.67
CA SER A 331 21.51 -21.38 -16.74
C SER A 331 21.06 -22.61 -17.54
N ASN A 332 19.75 -22.89 -17.58
CA ASN A 332 19.18 -24.00 -18.36
C ASN A 332 19.16 -23.73 -19.87
N ASP A 333 19.17 -22.44 -20.25
CA ASP A 333 19.14 -22.02 -21.66
C ASP A 333 20.53 -21.63 -22.16
N LEU A 334 21.57 -21.68 -21.31
CA LEU A 334 22.95 -21.32 -21.68
C LEU A 334 23.67 -22.49 -22.33
N ASP A 335 24.20 -22.29 -23.56
CA ASP A 335 25.08 -23.20 -24.26
C ASP A 335 26.56 -22.92 -23.89
N SER A 336 26.95 -21.64 -23.94
CA SER A 336 28.31 -21.23 -23.57
C SER A 336 28.37 -19.77 -23.12
N LEU A 337 29.38 -19.47 -22.31
CA LEU A 337 29.75 -18.13 -21.86
C LEU A 337 31.25 -17.88 -22.16
N GLU A 338 31.54 -16.87 -22.98
CA GLU A 338 32.90 -16.36 -23.15
C GLU A 338 33.11 -15.13 -22.27
N VAL A 339 34.19 -15.10 -21.51
CA VAL A 339 34.62 -13.98 -20.66
C VAL A 339 35.95 -13.46 -21.17
N GLN A 340 35.98 -12.21 -21.59
CA GLN A 340 37.20 -11.52 -22.01
C GLN A 340 37.57 -10.46 -20.97
N SER A 341 38.78 -10.49 -20.46
CA SER A 341 39.30 -9.55 -19.48
C SER A 341 40.79 -9.25 -19.69
N ALA A 342 41.34 -8.35 -18.88
CA ALA A 342 42.77 -8.05 -18.90
C ALA A 342 43.64 -9.27 -18.52
N ASP A 343 43.08 -10.22 -17.77
CA ASP A 343 43.79 -11.44 -17.31
C ASP A 343 43.75 -12.58 -18.31
N GLY A 344 42.95 -12.44 -19.36
CA GLY A 344 42.83 -13.44 -20.46
C GLY A 344 41.38 -13.66 -20.84
N ASP A 345 41.23 -14.46 -21.90
CA ASP A 345 39.95 -14.88 -22.43
C ASP A 345 39.69 -16.34 -22.03
N HIS A 346 38.52 -16.60 -21.46
CA HIS A 346 38.09 -17.92 -21.00
C HIS A 346 36.74 -18.29 -21.58
N THR A 347 36.54 -19.57 -21.88
CA THR A 347 35.24 -20.07 -22.39
C THR A 347 34.69 -21.15 -21.46
N ILE A 348 33.48 -20.94 -20.99
CA ILE A 348 32.72 -21.92 -20.22
C ILE A 348 31.68 -22.55 -21.13
N ASN A 349 31.72 -23.87 -21.26
CA ASN A 349 30.75 -24.64 -22.04
C ASN A 349 29.88 -25.47 -21.13
N ILE A 350 28.58 -25.48 -21.37
CA ILE A 350 27.59 -26.26 -20.67
C ILE A 350 27.22 -27.47 -21.55
N VAL A 351 27.46 -28.67 -21.04
CA VAL A 351 27.20 -29.93 -21.78
C VAL A 351 26.08 -30.66 -21.03
N THR A 352 24.93 -30.74 -21.67
CA THR A 352 23.78 -31.48 -21.17
C THR A 352 23.63 -32.79 -21.91
N GLU A 353 23.77 -33.93 -21.22
CA GLU A 353 23.56 -35.26 -21.76
C GLU A 353 22.33 -35.91 -21.16
N THR A 354 21.40 -36.33 -22.01
CA THR A 354 20.22 -37.12 -21.60
C THR A 354 20.51 -38.58 -21.79
N VAL A 355 20.56 -39.34 -20.71
CA VAL A 355 20.78 -40.79 -20.75
C VAL A 355 19.45 -41.49 -20.52
N LYS A 356 19.02 -42.30 -21.48
CA LYS A 356 17.89 -43.21 -21.28
C LYS A 356 18.37 -44.36 -20.42
N ALA A 357 17.61 -44.73 -19.39
CA ALA A 357 17.88 -45.92 -18.60
C ALA A 357 17.79 -47.17 -19.54
N GLU A 358 18.92 -47.81 -19.79
CA GLU A 358 18.92 -49.13 -20.45
C GLU A 358 18.49 -50.16 -19.41
N ASP A 359 17.44 -50.98 -19.73
CA ASP A 359 17.04 -52.13 -18.96
C ASP A 359 18.23 -53.10 -18.77
N GLU A 360 18.85 -53.13 -17.61
CA GLU A 360 19.70 -54.26 -17.20
C GLU A 360 18.83 -55.49 -16.96
N ASP A 361 18.73 -56.31 -18.00
CA ASP A 361 18.18 -57.67 -17.94
C ASP A 361 19.06 -58.57 -17.06
N THR A 362 18.82 -58.59 -15.75
CA THR A 362 19.40 -59.59 -14.85
C THR A 362 18.41 -60.69 -14.59
N THR A 363 18.48 -61.72 -15.43
CA THR A 363 18.05 -63.07 -15.09
C THR A 363 18.85 -63.60 -13.92
N ASP A 364 18.21 -63.82 -12.74
CA ASP A 364 18.55 -65.00 -11.95
C ASP A 364 17.39 -65.46 -11.07
N GLU A 365 17.22 -66.80 -11.18
CA GLU A 365 16.15 -67.60 -10.58
C GLU A 365 16.29 -67.76 -9.05
N SER A 366 15.18 -68.02 -8.46
CA SER A 366 14.99 -69.10 -7.47
C SER A 366 14.32 -68.71 -6.12
N SER A 367 13.11 -69.18 -6.07
CA SER A 367 12.48 -69.97 -4.94
C SER A 367 12.25 -69.26 -3.58
N THR A 368 11.08 -69.27 -3.18
CA THR A 368 10.13 -70.16 -2.47
C THR A 368 9.49 -69.52 -1.25
N GLU A 369 8.17 -69.54 -1.27
CA GLU A 369 7.20 -69.78 -0.18
C GLU A 369 7.25 -68.94 1.11
N THR A 370 6.18 -68.49 1.71
CA THR A 370 4.81 -68.97 1.93
C THR A 370 4.01 -67.92 2.70
N SER A 371 2.70 -67.82 2.35
CA SER A 371 1.53 -67.60 3.22
C SER A 371 1.50 -66.38 4.15
N ASP A 372 0.42 -65.68 4.42
CA ASP A 372 -1.00 -65.99 4.43
C ASP A 372 -1.81 -64.68 4.61
N GLU A 373 -2.95 -64.64 3.95
CA GLU A 373 -4.25 -64.06 4.31
C GLU A 373 -4.34 -62.63 4.93
N SER A 374 -5.09 -61.66 4.42
CA SER A 374 -6.54 -61.59 4.39
C SER A 374 -7.03 -60.27 3.84
N SER A 375 -7.83 -60.35 2.77
CA SER A 375 -9.05 -59.63 2.41
C SER A 375 -9.29 -58.19 2.95
N THR A 376 -9.65 -57.25 2.12
CA THR A 376 -11.00 -57.04 1.53
C THR A 376 -11.04 -55.97 0.48
N ASP A 377 -11.80 -56.23 -0.56
CA ASP A 377 -12.36 -55.46 -1.65
C ASP A 377 -12.58 -53.96 -1.43
N THR A 378 -12.31 -53.10 -2.45
CA THR A 378 -13.32 -52.65 -3.41
C THR A 378 -12.69 -51.79 -4.52
N ASP A 379 -12.75 -52.28 -5.73
CA ASP A 379 -13.32 -51.83 -7.00
C ASP A 379 -12.84 -50.53 -7.70
N SER A 380 -12.30 -50.84 -8.88
CA SER A 380 -12.35 -50.15 -10.20
C SER A 380 -11.93 -48.65 -10.27
N SER A 381 -11.07 -48.22 -11.16
CA SER A 381 -11.00 -48.48 -12.60
C SER A 381 -9.84 -47.69 -13.23
N ASP A 382 -9.35 -48.23 -14.34
CA ASP A 382 -8.56 -47.66 -15.40
C ASP A 382 -7.09 -47.28 -15.10
N GLU A 383 -6.26 -48.29 -15.30
CA GLU A 383 -4.87 -48.16 -15.71
C GLU A 383 -4.80 -47.70 -17.19
N SER A 384 -4.30 -46.47 -17.41
CA SER A 384 -3.52 -46.22 -18.58
C SER A 384 -2.06 -46.17 -18.16
N SER A 385 -1.36 -47.28 -18.34
CA SER A 385 0.09 -47.34 -18.24
C SER A 385 0.67 -46.47 -19.38
N SER A 386 1.11 -45.28 -19.07
CA SER A 386 2.17 -44.63 -19.83
C SER A 386 3.48 -45.18 -19.28
N ASP A 387 4.20 -45.96 -20.08
CA ASP A 387 5.63 -46.21 -19.89
C ASP A 387 6.34 -44.85 -20.00
N ASP A 388 6.46 -44.11 -18.93
CA ASP A 388 7.40 -42.99 -18.81
C ASP A 388 8.79 -43.63 -18.58
N GLU A 389 9.54 -43.83 -19.65
CA GLU A 389 10.98 -44.11 -19.59
C GLU A 389 11.62 -42.95 -18.79
N GLU A 390 12.15 -43.19 -17.61
CA GLU A 390 12.89 -42.20 -16.82
C GLU A 390 14.13 -41.75 -17.57
N GLU A 391 14.07 -40.59 -18.22
CA GLU A 391 15.24 -39.93 -18.83
C GLU A 391 15.99 -39.20 -17.72
N THR A 392 17.25 -39.56 -17.45
CA THR A 392 18.12 -38.86 -16.53
C THR A 392 18.96 -37.86 -17.30
N THR A 393 18.80 -36.58 -17.02
CA THR A 393 19.58 -35.50 -17.62
C THR A 393 20.73 -35.12 -16.70
N THR A 394 21.97 -35.16 -17.18
CA THR A 394 23.17 -34.77 -16.47
C THR A 394 23.77 -33.53 -17.15
N THR A 395 23.99 -32.46 -16.41
CA THR A 395 24.66 -31.25 -16.90
C THR A 395 26.06 -31.19 -16.33
N THR A 396 27.05 -30.96 -17.19
CA THR A 396 28.46 -30.76 -16.83
C THR A 396 28.97 -29.41 -17.35
N TYR A 397 29.88 -28.81 -16.61
CA TYR A 397 30.46 -27.50 -16.93
C TYR A 397 31.94 -27.67 -17.27
N LYS A 398 32.42 -26.97 -18.27
CA LYS A 398 33.83 -27.04 -18.69
C LYS A 398 34.41 -25.65 -18.92
N LEU A 399 35.49 -25.33 -18.24
CA LEU A 399 36.28 -24.11 -18.41
C LEU A 399 37.48 -24.43 -19.31
N ASP A 400 37.51 -23.82 -20.51
CA ASP A 400 38.55 -24.06 -21.55
C ASP A 400 38.75 -25.53 -21.89
N GLY A 401 37.71 -26.33 -21.72
CA GLY A 401 37.71 -27.77 -21.99
C GLY A 401 38.05 -28.67 -20.80
N GLU A 402 38.45 -28.12 -19.66
CA GLU A 402 38.68 -28.85 -18.42
C GLU A 402 37.39 -28.84 -17.56
N ASP A 403 37.19 -29.89 -16.75
CA ASP A 403 35.99 -30.01 -15.92
C ASP A 403 35.95 -28.89 -14.85
N LEU A 404 34.80 -28.22 -14.76
CA LEU A 404 34.54 -27.14 -13.81
C LEU A 404 33.52 -27.58 -12.77
N ASP A 405 33.81 -27.29 -11.50
CA ASP A 405 32.88 -27.56 -10.40
C ASP A 405 31.60 -26.74 -10.55
N GLU A 406 30.44 -27.41 -10.45
CA GLU A 406 29.13 -26.81 -10.60
C GLU A 406 28.88 -25.70 -9.60
N SER A 407 29.30 -25.87 -8.35
CA SER A 407 29.05 -24.88 -7.29
C SER A 407 29.85 -23.59 -7.52
N THR A 408 31.05 -23.74 -8.04
CA THR A 408 31.96 -22.64 -8.40
C THR A 408 31.40 -21.85 -9.60
N PHE A 409 30.97 -22.55 -10.65
CA PHE A 409 30.29 -21.95 -11.80
C PHE A 409 29.01 -21.21 -11.35
N THR A 410 28.15 -21.87 -10.61
CA THR A 410 26.87 -21.31 -10.17
C THR A 410 27.07 -20.06 -9.31
N THR A 411 28.10 -20.04 -8.45
CA THR A 411 28.41 -18.86 -7.63
C THR A 411 28.80 -17.65 -8.47
N PHE A 412 29.64 -17.83 -9.48
CA PHE A 412 30.03 -16.79 -10.40
C PHE A 412 28.84 -16.37 -11.30
N TYR A 413 28.16 -17.34 -11.90
CA TYR A 413 27.10 -17.12 -12.87
C TYR A 413 25.90 -16.37 -12.24
N ASN A 414 25.51 -16.76 -11.04
CA ASN A 414 24.44 -16.06 -10.33
C ASN A 414 24.77 -14.59 -10.07
N LYS A 415 26.02 -14.25 -9.75
CA LYS A 415 26.41 -12.83 -9.61
C LYS A 415 26.33 -12.07 -10.93
N LEU A 416 26.67 -12.73 -12.03
CA LEU A 416 26.65 -12.14 -13.36
C LEU A 416 25.23 -11.85 -13.85
N ILE A 417 24.33 -12.84 -13.79
CA ILE A 417 22.97 -12.71 -14.32
C ILE A 417 22.02 -11.92 -13.40
N ASN A 418 22.34 -11.81 -12.11
CA ASN A 418 21.61 -10.97 -11.15
C ASN A 418 22.23 -9.57 -11.00
N MET A 419 23.16 -9.20 -11.90
CA MET A 419 23.76 -7.88 -11.88
C MET A 419 22.69 -6.81 -12.14
N THR A 420 22.43 -6.01 -11.13
CA THR A 420 21.44 -4.92 -11.19
C THR A 420 22.15 -3.58 -11.25
N ALA A 421 21.76 -2.76 -12.20
CA ALA A 421 22.25 -1.40 -12.33
C ALA A 421 21.60 -0.46 -11.30
N GLN A 422 22.27 0.64 -11.02
CA GLN A 422 21.72 1.74 -10.25
C GLN A 422 20.78 2.59 -11.11
N GLU A 423 21.10 2.70 -12.41
CA GLU A 423 20.39 3.54 -13.36
C GLU A 423 20.64 3.00 -14.78
N ARG A 424 19.69 3.22 -15.68
CA ARG A 424 19.85 3.07 -17.12
C ARG A 424 19.91 4.46 -17.74
N LEU A 425 21.00 4.76 -18.47
CA LEU A 425 21.15 6.04 -19.16
C LEU A 425 20.11 6.19 -20.27
N THR A 426 19.47 7.35 -20.30
CA THR A 426 18.54 7.74 -21.37
C THR A 426 19.20 8.66 -22.40
N GLU A 427 20.37 9.20 -22.07
CA GLU A 427 21.17 10.04 -22.96
C GLU A 427 22.15 9.20 -23.78
N GLU A 428 22.53 9.72 -24.95
CA GLU A 428 23.50 9.05 -25.83
C GLU A 428 24.87 8.96 -25.15
N TYR A 429 25.36 7.73 -24.97
CA TYR A 429 26.66 7.44 -24.37
C TYR A 429 27.59 6.80 -25.39
N THR A 430 28.81 7.31 -25.50
CA THR A 430 29.86 6.71 -26.30
C THR A 430 30.98 6.23 -25.40
N PRO A 431 31.24 4.91 -25.30
CA PRO A 431 32.34 4.38 -24.49
C PRO A 431 33.70 4.90 -24.92
N GLU A 432 34.57 5.19 -23.95
CA GLU A 432 35.96 5.55 -24.17
C GLU A 432 36.89 4.38 -23.78
N GLY A 433 37.85 4.04 -24.64
CA GLY A 433 38.83 2.98 -24.39
C GLY A 433 38.30 1.57 -24.64
N ASP A 434 39.06 0.58 -24.16
CA ASP A 434 38.71 -0.84 -24.26
C ASP A 434 37.83 -1.23 -23.06
N PRO A 435 36.88 -2.20 -23.19
CA PRO A 435 36.08 -2.66 -22.06
C PRO A 435 36.98 -3.40 -21.05
N ALA A 436 36.70 -3.19 -19.75
CA ALA A 436 37.35 -3.92 -18.67
C ALA A 436 36.94 -5.41 -18.69
N TYR A 437 35.69 -5.66 -19.02
CA TYR A 437 35.13 -7.02 -19.20
C TYR A 437 34.20 -7.06 -20.39
N THR A 438 34.24 -8.19 -21.11
CA THR A 438 33.23 -8.55 -22.11
C THR A 438 32.71 -9.94 -21.79
N PHE A 439 31.39 -10.06 -21.62
CA PHE A 439 30.68 -11.32 -21.44
C PHE A 439 29.87 -11.59 -22.72
N ILE A 440 30.07 -12.75 -23.33
CA ILE A 440 29.32 -13.18 -24.52
C ILE A 440 28.57 -14.45 -24.15
N PHE A 441 27.27 -14.31 -23.94
CA PHE A 441 26.35 -15.41 -23.70
C PHE A 441 25.89 -15.97 -25.03
N LYS A 442 25.91 -17.27 -25.17
CA LYS A 442 25.28 -17.97 -26.28
C LYS A 442 24.27 -18.96 -25.71
N ASP A 443 23.02 -18.80 -26.10
CA ASP A 443 21.94 -19.67 -25.64
C ASP A 443 21.83 -20.94 -26.49
N THR A 444 21.04 -21.92 -26.05
CA THR A 444 20.78 -23.19 -26.71
C THR A 444 20.10 -23.03 -28.08
N ASP A 445 19.45 -21.91 -28.35
CA ASP A 445 18.88 -21.54 -29.65
C ASP A 445 19.91 -20.89 -30.60
N GLY A 446 21.11 -20.64 -30.08
CA GLY A 446 22.21 -20.03 -30.82
C GLY A 446 22.18 -18.51 -30.89
N LYS A 447 21.34 -17.84 -30.09
CA LYS A 447 21.35 -16.38 -29.97
C LYS A 447 22.54 -15.97 -29.11
N GLU A 448 23.23 -14.92 -29.54
CA GLU A 448 24.32 -14.32 -28.78
C GLU A 448 23.89 -13.01 -28.15
N THR A 449 24.20 -12.83 -26.86
CA THR A 449 24.04 -11.58 -26.14
C THR A 449 25.40 -11.15 -25.60
N THR A 450 25.83 -9.94 -25.94
CA THR A 450 27.13 -9.40 -25.50
C THR A 450 26.93 -8.26 -24.52
N VAL A 451 27.62 -8.35 -23.38
CA VAL A 451 27.66 -7.31 -22.36
C VAL A 451 29.09 -6.80 -22.19
N LYS A 452 29.29 -5.49 -22.34
CA LYS A 452 30.62 -4.85 -22.20
C LYS A 452 30.62 -3.84 -21.07
N TYR A 453 31.56 -3.98 -20.16
CA TYR A 453 31.74 -3.07 -19.02
C TYR A 453 32.88 -2.11 -19.30
N TYR A 454 32.57 -0.80 -19.37
CA TYR A 454 33.54 0.29 -19.55
C TYR A 454 33.66 1.09 -18.27
N GLU A 455 34.86 1.61 -17.98
CA GLU A 455 35.04 2.61 -16.93
C GLU A 455 34.18 3.83 -17.22
N TYR A 456 33.31 4.21 -16.27
CA TYR A 456 32.43 5.39 -16.43
C TYR A 456 32.94 6.54 -15.57
N ASP A 457 32.99 6.31 -14.24
CA ASP A 457 33.51 7.29 -13.28
C ASP A 457 34.18 6.60 -12.09
N THR A 458 34.31 7.31 -10.96
CA THR A 458 34.92 6.77 -9.73
C THR A 458 34.12 5.62 -9.13
N ASN A 459 32.78 5.63 -9.29
CA ASN A 459 31.86 4.72 -8.60
C ASN A 459 31.22 3.68 -9.52
N PHE A 460 31.16 3.93 -10.83
CA PHE A 460 30.38 3.13 -11.77
C PHE A 460 31.20 2.63 -12.96
N TYR A 461 30.79 1.48 -13.46
CA TYR A 461 31.01 1.03 -14.82
C TYR A 461 29.76 1.31 -15.67
N ALA A 462 29.97 1.61 -16.94
CA ALA A 462 28.91 1.60 -17.94
C ALA A 462 28.86 0.19 -18.57
N ALA A 463 27.83 -0.57 -18.24
CA ALA A 463 27.55 -1.86 -18.87
C ALA A 463 26.70 -1.64 -20.12
N VAL A 464 27.25 -1.94 -21.28
CA VAL A 464 26.62 -1.76 -22.60
C VAL A 464 26.10 -3.09 -23.10
N VAL A 465 24.79 -3.15 -23.35
CA VAL A 465 24.09 -4.32 -23.91
C VAL A 465 23.24 -3.83 -25.07
N GLU A 466 23.53 -4.27 -26.29
CA GLU A 466 22.86 -3.79 -27.50
C GLU A 466 22.95 -2.25 -27.60
N ASP A 467 21.82 -1.56 -27.54
CA ASP A 467 21.70 -0.09 -27.55
C ASP A 467 21.47 0.52 -26.16
N LYS A 468 21.50 -0.29 -25.10
CA LYS A 468 21.22 0.11 -23.71
C LYS A 468 22.50 0.24 -22.91
N VAL A 469 22.53 1.25 -22.05
CA VAL A 469 23.67 1.54 -21.17
C VAL A 469 23.20 1.61 -19.72
N TYR A 470 23.80 0.78 -18.89
CA TYR A 470 23.48 0.61 -17.49
C TYR A 470 24.63 1.08 -16.61
N LEU A 471 24.37 1.89 -15.59
CA LEU A 471 25.38 2.27 -14.60
C LEU A 471 25.41 1.24 -13.47
N VAL A 472 26.47 0.46 -13.42
CA VAL A 472 26.67 -0.60 -12.43
C VAL A 472 27.71 -0.18 -11.41
N ASN A 473 27.41 -0.33 -10.13
CA ASN A 473 28.33 0.00 -9.06
C ASN A 473 29.61 -0.84 -9.14
N LYS A 474 30.78 -0.19 -9.04
CA LYS A 474 32.09 -0.85 -9.07
C LYS A 474 32.27 -1.90 -7.99
N MET A 475 31.62 -1.77 -6.84
CA MET A 475 31.65 -2.79 -5.79
C MET A 475 31.02 -4.10 -6.25
N ASN A 476 29.87 -4.02 -6.95
CA ASN A 476 29.20 -5.22 -7.48
C ASN A 476 30.04 -5.91 -8.57
N VAL A 477 30.70 -5.12 -9.42
CA VAL A 477 31.62 -5.66 -10.43
C VAL A 477 32.85 -6.27 -9.79
N LYS A 478 33.37 -5.69 -8.71
CA LYS A 478 34.47 -6.26 -7.93
C LYS A 478 34.08 -7.61 -7.31
N ASP A 479 32.90 -7.71 -6.72
CA ASP A 479 32.39 -8.96 -6.15
C ASP A 479 32.17 -10.05 -7.22
N LEU A 480 31.81 -9.63 -8.46
CA LEU A 480 31.74 -10.51 -9.62
C LEU A 480 33.14 -10.98 -10.03
N ASP A 481 34.11 -10.05 -10.11
CA ASP A 481 35.49 -10.34 -10.45
C ASP A 481 36.14 -11.31 -9.44
N GLU A 482 35.94 -11.11 -8.14
CA GLU A 482 36.43 -12.04 -7.10
C GLU A 482 35.89 -13.46 -7.31
N ALA A 483 34.59 -13.61 -7.66
CA ALA A 483 34.02 -14.92 -7.96
C ALA A 483 34.56 -15.51 -9.27
N TYR A 484 34.81 -14.67 -10.28
CA TYR A 484 35.43 -15.06 -11.54
C TYR A 484 36.88 -15.55 -11.34
N GLN A 485 37.69 -14.75 -10.61
CA GLN A 485 39.08 -15.12 -10.30
C GLN A 485 39.18 -16.43 -9.51
N LYS A 486 38.28 -16.66 -8.58
CA LYS A 486 38.21 -17.92 -7.83
C LYS A 486 37.83 -19.11 -8.73
N MET A 487 37.05 -18.89 -9.77
CA MET A 487 36.69 -19.92 -10.74
C MET A 487 37.87 -20.27 -11.68
N VAL A 488 38.57 -19.25 -12.19
CA VAL A 488 39.69 -19.47 -13.16
C VAL A 488 41.01 -19.80 -12.49
N ASN A 489 41.23 -19.48 -11.21
CA ASN A 489 42.43 -19.68 -10.45
C ASN A 489 42.18 -20.32 -9.07
N PRO A 490 41.66 -21.57 -9.00
CA PRO A 490 41.25 -22.18 -7.73
C PRO A 490 42.38 -22.39 -6.71
N ASP A 491 43.66 -22.41 -7.13
CA ASP A 491 44.81 -22.70 -6.27
C ASP A 491 45.34 -21.49 -5.44
N THR A 492 44.75 -20.33 -5.54
CA THR A 492 45.21 -19.10 -4.87
C THR A 492 44.77 -18.97 -3.39
N GLU A 493 43.83 -19.76 -2.92
CA GLU A 493 43.34 -19.70 -1.50
C GLU A 493 44.29 -20.36 -0.48
N ASP A 494 45.08 -21.37 -0.85
CA ASP A 494 46.02 -22.05 0.08
C ASP A 494 47.22 -21.20 0.49
N ALA A 495 47.47 -20.06 -0.19
CA ALA A 495 48.63 -19.21 0.08
C ALA A 495 48.37 -18.11 1.13
N GLU A 496 47.12 -17.65 1.34
CA GLU A 496 46.80 -16.59 2.30
C GLU A 496 46.46 -17.12 3.69
N GLU A 497 45.96 -18.36 3.82
CA GLU A 497 45.69 -18.98 5.12
C GLU A 497 46.98 -19.45 5.86
N SER A 498 48.10 -19.65 5.14
CA SER A 498 49.37 -20.13 5.72
C SER A 498 50.24 -19.02 6.31
N THR A 499 49.91 -17.72 6.16
CA THR A 499 50.74 -16.61 6.67
C THR A 499 50.23 -15.96 7.96
N SER A 500 49.07 -16.38 8.49
CA SER A 500 48.52 -15.79 9.73
C SER A 500 48.85 -16.54 11.02
N ASP A 501 49.59 -17.69 10.97
CA ASP A 501 49.78 -18.54 12.14
C ASP A 501 51.23 -18.55 12.69
N THR A 502 52.08 -17.55 12.35
CA THR A 502 53.45 -17.47 12.92
C THR A 502 53.79 -16.05 13.41
N ALA A 503 53.10 -15.55 14.43
CA ALA A 503 53.62 -14.46 15.27
C ALA A 503 52.91 -14.37 16.61
N THR A 504 53.11 -15.34 17.51
CA THR A 504 53.00 -15.10 18.96
C THR A 504 53.76 -16.19 19.71
N GLU A 505 55.07 -15.97 19.91
CA GLU A 505 55.81 -16.39 21.09
C GLU A 505 57.21 -15.77 21.01
N GLU A 506 57.44 -14.74 21.81
CA GLU A 506 58.60 -14.49 22.67
C GLU A 506 58.70 -13.02 23.10
N ASN A 507 58.52 -12.85 24.38
CA ASN A 507 58.96 -11.90 25.40
C ASN A 507 57.92 -11.00 26.02
#